data_1e810e78c26e291376c161eaadeadfdd
#
_entry.id   1e810e78c26e291376c161eaadeadfdd
#
_cell.length_a   1.000
_cell.length_b   1.000
_cell.length_c   1.000
_cell.angle_alpha   90.00
_cell.angle_beta   90.00
_cell.angle_gamma   90.00
#
_symmetry.space_group_name_H-M   'P 1'
#
loop_
_entity.id
_entity.type
_entity.pdbx_description
1 polymer ?
#
loop_
_entity_poly.entity_id
_entity_poly.type
_entity_poly.pdbx_seq_one_letter_code
_entity_poly.pdbx_strand_id
1 'polypeptide(L)'
;RVNYVLGAIVSSSPDYAGGAERSYGLRPAWALEYGRFRLSSSRGNALMGHGLTAQSESGASAMLAQSERFSLRASLRIDQGDDGSDSPRRRGLPEVRSTLRARLSTGYALTPRWSVGAGVSQDILGRDGGALMSLNLGYSFPYSQHTRVSFGVGAGFADRQYLRSHFGVPAGSASPLPAFDPKAGLYSVDAGVDVM
;
A
#
# COMPACT_ATOMS: atom_id res chain seq x y z
N ARG A 1 4.79 20.30 18.24
CA ARG A 1 3.69 19.52 18.89
C ARG A 1 3.83 18.08 18.45
N VAL A 2 3.58 17.15 19.36
CA VAL A 2 3.49 15.74 19.09
C VAL A 2 2.01 15.39 19.00
N ASN A 3 1.58 14.80 17.88
CA ASN A 3 0.23 14.28 17.72
C ASN A 3 0.33 12.74 17.66
N TYR A 4 -0.58 12.06 18.32
CA TYR A 4 -0.65 10.61 18.25
C TYR A 4 -2.10 10.14 18.11
N VAL A 5 -2.27 9.01 17.46
CA VAL A 5 -3.55 8.32 17.32
C VAL A 5 -3.33 6.83 17.58
N LEU A 6 -4.25 6.26 18.33
CA LEU A 6 -4.33 4.82 18.60
C LEU A 6 -5.69 4.32 18.12
N GLY A 7 -5.70 3.13 17.52
CA GLY A 7 -6.92 2.51 17.03
C GLY A 7 -6.73 1.02 16.82
N ALA A 8 -7.76 0.36 16.32
CA ALA A 8 -7.74 -1.02 15.91
C ALA A 8 -8.33 -1.15 14.50
N ILE A 9 -7.77 -2.07 13.72
CA ILE A 9 -8.23 -2.36 12.36
C ILE A 9 -8.70 -3.80 12.33
N VAL A 10 -9.94 -3.98 11.93
CA VAL A 10 -10.47 -5.29 11.53
C VAL A 10 -10.31 -5.38 10.02
N SER A 11 -9.66 -6.42 9.55
CA SER A 11 -9.47 -6.68 8.12
C SER A 11 -10.02 -8.03 7.74
N SER A 12 -10.59 -8.11 6.55
CA SER A 12 -10.93 -9.35 5.87
C SER A 12 -10.29 -9.30 4.49
N SER A 13 -9.40 -10.21 4.21
CA SER A 13 -8.69 -10.30 2.94
C SER A 13 -8.68 -11.75 2.45
N PRO A 14 -8.63 -12.00 1.13
CA PRO A 14 -8.33 -13.33 0.62
C PRO A 14 -6.94 -13.75 1.11
N ASP A 15 -6.75 -15.05 1.37
CA ASP A 15 -5.46 -15.60 1.84
C ASP A 15 -4.34 -15.36 0.80
N TYR A 16 -4.71 -15.32 -0.48
CA TYR A 16 -3.82 -14.92 -1.57
C TYR A 16 -4.61 -14.24 -2.69
N ALA A 17 -3.93 -13.52 -3.57
CA ALA A 17 -4.56 -12.84 -4.71
C ALA A 17 -5.30 -13.85 -5.62
N GLY A 18 -6.64 -13.76 -5.67
CA GLY A 18 -7.51 -14.72 -6.37
C GLY A 18 -7.98 -15.91 -5.54
N GLY A 19 -7.65 -15.99 -4.25
CA GLY A 19 -8.16 -17.01 -3.33
C GLY A 19 -9.62 -16.81 -2.97
N ALA A 20 -10.36 -17.91 -2.77
CA ALA A 20 -11.75 -17.91 -2.32
C ALA A 20 -11.87 -17.90 -0.77
N GLU A 21 -10.85 -18.36 -0.07
CA GLU A 21 -10.79 -18.37 1.38
C GLU A 21 -10.41 -16.99 1.91
N ARG A 22 -11.03 -16.59 3.03
CA ARG A 22 -10.80 -15.29 3.64
C ARG A 22 -10.19 -15.45 5.03
N SER A 23 -9.12 -14.74 5.27
CA SER A 23 -8.57 -14.53 6.60
C SER A 23 -9.14 -13.26 7.23
N TYR A 24 -9.38 -13.33 8.53
CA TYR A 24 -9.79 -12.18 9.34
C TYR A 24 -8.66 -11.82 10.28
N GLY A 25 -8.31 -10.55 10.35
CA GLY A 25 -7.27 -10.07 11.22
C GLY A 25 -7.72 -8.87 12.05
N LEU A 26 -7.34 -8.87 13.33
CA LEU A 26 -7.38 -7.70 14.19
C LEU A 26 -5.95 -7.22 14.41
N ARG A 27 -5.66 -5.98 14.06
CA ARG A 27 -4.33 -5.40 14.23
C ARG A 27 -4.42 -4.04 14.92
N PRO A 28 -3.50 -3.70 15.83
CA PRO A 28 -3.43 -2.36 16.38
C PRO A 28 -3.02 -1.38 15.27
N ALA A 29 -3.67 -0.24 15.26
CA ALA A 29 -3.31 0.88 14.40
C ALA A 29 -2.81 2.02 15.28
N TRP A 30 -1.68 2.59 14.93
CA TRP A 30 -1.12 3.73 15.63
C TRP A 30 -0.38 4.64 14.64
N ALA A 31 -0.38 5.90 14.94
CA ALA A 31 0.43 6.88 14.24
C ALA A 31 0.96 7.92 15.22
N LEU A 32 2.19 8.31 15.04
CA LEU A 32 2.90 9.35 15.79
C LEU A 32 3.41 10.39 14.79
N GLU A 33 3.13 11.65 15.02
CA GLU A 33 3.56 12.74 14.18
C GLU A 33 4.34 13.76 15.01
N TYR A 34 5.52 14.12 14.54
CA TYR A 34 6.36 15.16 15.12
C TYR A 34 6.90 16.08 14.01
N GLY A 35 6.35 17.30 13.91
CA GLY A 35 6.70 18.23 12.86
C GLY A 35 6.39 17.66 11.46
N ARG A 36 7.43 17.48 10.66
CA ARG A 36 7.33 16.91 9.31
C ARG A 36 7.50 15.38 9.26
N PHE A 37 7.86 14.76 10.37
CA PHE A 37 8.11 13.33 10.47
C PHE A 37 6.90 12.61 11.03
N ARG A 38 6.65 11.42 10.49
CA ARG A 38 5.59 10.53 10.94
C ARG A 38 6.08 9.10 11.00
N LEU A 39 5.69 8.41 12.07
CA LEU A 39 5.80 6.98 12.23
C LEU A 39 4.41 6.39 12.34
N SER A 40 4.10 5.34 11.61
CA SER A 40 2.78 4.72 11.69
C SER A 40 2.83 3.22 11.41
N SER A 41 1.90 2.49 12.03
CA SER A 41 1.57 1.14 11.59
C SER A 41 0.80 1.18 10.28
N SER A 42 0.64 0.01 9.64
CA SER A 42 -0.19 -0.10 8.44
C SER A 42 -1.57 0.53 8.68
N ARG A 43 -2.02 1.39 7.79
CA ARG A 43 -3.28 2.16 7.86
C ARG A 43 -3.41 3.17 9.01
N GLY A 44 -2.41 3.35 9.88
CA GLY A 44 -2.43 4.41 10.90
C GLY A 44 -2.60 5.81 10.31
N ASN A 45 -2.21 6.03 9.05
CA ASN A 45 -2.40 7.30 8.34
C ASN A 45 -3.88 7.61 8.05
N ALA A 46 -4.72 6.60 7.81
CA ALA A 46 -6.15 6.81 7.58
C ALA A 46 -6.84 7.39 8.81
N LEU A 47 -6.40 7.01 10.01
CA LEU A 47 -6.93 7.51 11.28
C LEU A 47 -6.61 8.99 11.53
N MET A 48 -5.62 9.55 10.85
CA MET A 48 -5.27 10.97 10.97
C MET A 48 -5.98 11.88 9.94
N GLY A 49 -7.05 11.42 9.30
CA GLY A 49 -7.87 12.23 8.41
C GLY A 49 -7.26 12.53 7.04
N HIS A 50 -6.32 11.70 6.59
CA HIS A 50 -5.63 11.92 5.31
C HIS A 50 -6.30 11.19 4.12
N GLY A 51 -7.48 10.60 4.35
CA GLY A 51 -8.35 10.01 3.33
C GLY A 51 -7.77 8.83 2.56
N LEU A 52 -8.54 8.29 1.62
CA LEU A 52 -8.17 7.15 0.76
C LEU A 52 -6.97 7.42 -0.15
N THR A 53 -6.65 8.68 -0.42
CA THR A 53 -5.46 9.06 -1.21
C THR A 53 -4.14 8.89 -0.45
N ALA A 54 -4.20 8.76 0.88
CA ALA A 54 -3.07 8.31 1.67
C ALA A 54 -3.05 6.79 1.67
N GLN A 55 -2.40 6.18 0.69
CA GLN A 55 -2.15 4.73 0.73
C GLN A 55 -1.58 4.37 2.10
N SER A 56 -2.03 3.22 2.63
CA SER A 56 -1.64 2.68 3.94
C SER A 56 -0.13 2.50 4.03
N GLU A 57 0.58 3.55 4.36
CA GLU A 57 2.02 3.53 4.53
C GLU A 57 2.32 3.21 6.00
N SER A 58 2.76 1.98 6.25
CA SER A 58 3.41 1.63 7.51
C SER A 58 4.88 1.99 7.42
N GLY A 59 5.45 2.46 8.51
CA GLY A 59 6.87 2.78 8.59
C GLY A 59 7.13 4.25 8.91
N ALA A 60 8.30 4.73 8.52
CA ALA A 60 8.72 6.10 8.70
C ALA A 60 8.43 6.94 7.46
N SER A 61 7.89 8.12 7.63
CA SER A 61 7.66 9.05 6.53
C SER A 61 8.01 10.49 6.91
N ALA A 62 8.38 11.29 5.91
CA ALA A 62 8.64 12.70 6.05
C ALA A 62 7.94 13.49 4.95
N MET A 63 7.29 14.58 5.34
CA MET A 63 6.75 15.55 4.42
C MET A 63 7.89 16.41 3.87
N LEU A 64 8.18 16.31 2.58
CA LEU A 64 9.25 17.06 1.92
C LEU A 64 8.78 18.45 1.50
N ALA A 65 7.57 18.52 0.91
CA ALA A 65 6.93 19.76 0.50
C ALA A 65 5.42 19.68 0.70
N GLN A 66 4.83 20.77 1.10
CA GLN A 66 3.37 20.90 1.27
C GLN A 66 2.95 22.31 0.95
N SER A 67 1.90 22.44 0.14
CA SER A 67 1.16 23.68 -0.10
C SER A 67 -0.34 23.40 -0.01
N GLU A 68 -1.17 24.39 -0.27
CA GLU A 68 -2.62 24.23 -0.23
C GLU A 68 -3.16 23.14 -1.18
N ARG A 69 -2.47 22.93 -2.31
CA ARG A 69 -2.91 21.99 -3.33
C ARG A 69 -1.94 20.87 -3.60
N PHE A 70 -0.70 20.96 -3.12
CA PHE A 70 0.36 20.02 -3.46
C PHE A 70 1.00 19.44 -2.20
N SER A 71 1.29 18.15 -2.24
CA SER A 71 2.07 17.47 -1.21
C SER A 71 3.09 16.54 -1.82
N LEU A 72 4.29 16.50 -1.24
CA LEU A 72 5.35 15.57 -1.59
C LEU A 72 5.86 14.92 -0.32
N ARG A 73 5.89 13.60 -0.30
CA ARG A 73 6.30 12.80 0.85
C ARG A 73 7.30 11.73 0.44
N ALA A 74 8.31 11.53 1.27
CA ALA A 74 9.16 10.36 1.22
C ALA A 74 8.84 9.43 2.37
N SER A 75 8.92 8.12 2.15
CA SER A 75 8.71 7.12 3.19
C SER A 75 9.61 5.91 3.03
N LEU A 76 9.83 5.23 4.15
CA LEU A 76 10.56 3.98 4.25
C LEU A 76 9.64 2.95 4.92
N ARG A 77 9.50 1.80 4.31
CA ARG A 77 8.66 0.72 4.78
C ARG A 77 9.43 -0.60 4.77
N ILE A 78 9.23 -1.41 5.80
CA ILE A 78 9.63 -2.81 5.78
C ILE A 78 8.56 -3.59 5.04
N ASP A 79 8.95 -4.25 3.96
CA ASP A 79 8.14 -5.22 3.23
C ASP A 79 8.54 -6.61 3.76
N GLN A 80 7.62 -7.27 4.44
CA GLN A 80 7.93 -8.49 5.21
C GLN A 80 8.21 -9.71 4.33
N GLY A 81 7.98 -9.58 3.02
CA GLY A 81 8.12 -10.73 2.13
C GLY A 81 7.04 -11.80 2.38
N ASP A 82 7.30 -13.01 1.90
CA ASP A 82 6.38 -14.14 2.00
C ASP A 82 7.15 -15.44 1.82
N ASP A 83 7.08 -16.32 2.80
CA ASP A 83 7.75 -17.63 2.79
C ASP A 83 6.88 -18.75 2.17
N GLY A 84 5.65 -18.41 1.74
CA GLY A 84 4.72 -19.36 1.13
C GLY A 84 4.15 -20.40 2.11
N SER A 85 4.44 -20.29 3.41
CA SER A 85 4.02 -21.28 4.42
C SER A 85 2.51 -21.27 4.67
N ASP A 86 1.87 -20.11 4.47
CA ASP A 86 0.46 -19.90 4.81
C ASP A 86 -0.53 -20.54 3.81
N SER A 87 -0.06 -20.99 2.64
CA SER A 87 -0.93 -21.60 1.63
C SER A 87 -0.35 -22.87 1.05
N PRO A 88 -1.10 -24.00 1.06
CA PRO A 88 -0.65 -25.27 0.46
C PRO A 88 -0.28 -25.15 -1.03
N ARG A 89 -0.92 -24.22 -1.78
CA ARG A 89 -0.66 -23.99 -3.20
C ARG A 89 0.65 -23.27 -3.48
N ARG A 90 1.17 -22.55 -2.50
CA ARG A 90 2.41 -21.78 -2.62
C ARG A 90 3.65 -22.56 -2.15
N ARG A 91 3.46 -23.71 -1.57
CA ARG A 91 4.57 -24.60 -1.19
C ARG A 91 5.42 -24.96 -2.40
N GLY A 92 6.74 -24.85 -2.23
CA GLY A 92 7.68 -25.15 -3.32
C GLY A 92 7.96 -23.95 -4.25
N LEU A 93 7.37 -22.78 -4.01
CA LEU A 93 7.79 -21.54 -4.64
C LEU A 93 8.98 -20.92 -3.89
N PRO A 94 9.83 -20.13 -4.59
CA PRO A 94 10.90 -19.39 -3.94
C PRO A 94 10.35 -18.42 -2.88
N GLU A 95 11.06 -18.31 -1.78
CA GLU A 95 10.76 -17.35 -0.72
C GLU A 95 10.95 -15.91 -1.22
N VAL A 96 9.98 -15.05 -0.92
CA VAL A 96 10.10 -13.61 -1.09
C VAL A 96 10.70 -13.02 0.18
N ARG A 97 11.96 -12.66 0.14
CA ARG A 97 12.68 -12.13 1.31
C ARG A 97 12.14 -10.78 1.75
N SER A 98 12.14 -10.56 3.05
CA SER A 98 11.81 -9.24 3.61
C SER A 98 12.79 -8.19 3.10
N THR A 99 12.30 -7.02 2.72
CA THR A 99 13.12 -5.93 2.22
C THR A 99 12.72 -4.58 2.79
N LEU A 100 13.59 -3.58 2.65
CA LEU A 100 13.30 -2.19 2.93
C LEU A 100 12.96 -1.49 1.62
N ARG A 101 11.81 -0.86 1.58
CA ARG A 101 11.29 -0.18 0.41
C ARG A 101 11.25 1.33 0.65
N ALA A 102 11.96 2.08 -0.19
CA ALA A 102 11.85 3.52 -0.24
C ALA A 102 10.70 3.91 -1.18
N ARG A 103 9.93 4.93 -0.80
CA ARG A 103 8.83 5.45 -1.60
C ARG A 103 8.85 6.97 -1.64
N LEU A 104 8.56 7.51 -2.81
CA LEU A 104 8.24 8.90 -3.04
C LEU A 104 6.79 8.99 -3.52
N SER A 105 5.98 9.80 -2.87
CA SER A 105 4.58 10.00 -3.22
C SER A 105 4.22 11.48 -3.31
N THR A 106 3.35 11.80 -4.25
CA THR A 106 2.84 13.15 -4.47
C THR A 106 1.32 13.13 -4.52
N GLY A 107 0.71 14.19 -4.03
CA GLY A 107 -0.71 14.46 -4.12
C GLY A 107 -0.97 15.85 -4.64
N TYR A 108 -2.02 16.00 -5.45
CA TYR A 108 -2.45 17.28 -5.98
C TYR A 108 -3.96 17.42 -5.92
N ALA A 109 -4.45 18.50 -5.31
CA ALA A 109 -5.87 18.87 -5.27
C ALA A 109 -6.22 19.62 -6.56
N LEU A 110 -6.89 18.94 -7.50
CA LEU A 110 -7.38 19.53 -8.73
C LEU A 110 -8.46 20.58 -8.45
N THR A 111 -9.35 20.24 -7.53
CA THR A 111 -10.42 21.11 -7.02
C THR A 111 -10.59 20.84 -5.51
N PRO A 112 -11.43 21.59 -4.79
CA PRO A 112 -11.75 21.27 -3.38
C PRO A 112 -12.34 19.86 -3.16
N ARG A 113 -12.81 19.21 -4.23
CA ARG A 113 -13.44 17.87 -4.17
C ARG A 113 -12.63 16.79 -4.85
N TRP A 114 -11.84 17.11 -5.87
CA TRP A 114 -11.07 16.15 -6.64
C TRP A 114 -9.58 16.23 -6.32
N SER A 115 -8.98 15.09 -6.13
CA SER A 115 -7.55 14.95 -5.91
C SER A 115 -6.96 13.82 -6.75
N VAL A 116 -5.73 13.99 -7.17
CA VAL A 116 -4.92 12.97 -7.83
C VAL A 116 -3.67 12.73 -7.03
N GLY A 117 -3.16 11.52 -7.08
CA GLY A 117 -1.91 11.16 -6.46
C GLY A 117 -1.12 10.18 -7.31
N ALA A 118 0.18 10.22 -7.14
CA ALA A 118 1.10 9.29 -7.74
C ALA A 118 2.17 8.88 -6.72
N GLY A 119 2.71 7.69 -6.88
CA GLY A 119 3.79 7.21 -6.04
C GLY A 119 4.67 6.23 -6.77
N VAL A 120 5.96 6.26 -6.46
CA VAL A 120 6.94 5.28 -6.90
C VAL A 120 7.63 4.70 -5.69
N SER A 121 7.86 3.41 -5.67
CA SER A 121 8.60 2.76 -4.60
C SER A 121 9.58 1.73 -5.15
N GLN A 122 10.74 1.64 -4.52
CA GLN A 122 11.84 0.79 -4.93
C GLN A 122 12.34 -0.02 -3.73
N ASP A 123 12.64 -1.27 -3.97
CA ASP A 123 13.46 -2.09 -3.08
C ASP A 123 14.88 -1.52 -3.03
N ILE A 124 15.31 -1.05 -1.86
CA ILE A 124 16.63 -0.43 -1.68
C ILE A 124 17.67 -1.40 -1.10
N LEU A 125 17.28 -2.59 -0.69
CA LEU A 125 18.20 -3.64 -0.24
C LEU A 125 18.59 -4.61 -1.36
N GLY A 126 17.98 -4.50 -2.55
CA GLY A 126 18.28 -5.39 -3.68
C GLY A 126 17.88 -6.84 -3.42
N ARG A 127 16.76 -7.07 -2.73
CA ARG A 127 16.27 -8.41 -2.38
C ARG A 127 15.17 -8.91 -3.32
N ASP A 128 15.27 -8.54 -4.59
CA ASP A 128 14.32 -8.90 -5.64
C ASP A 128 12.91 -8.32 -5.46
N GLY A 129 12.77 -7.31 -4.59
CA GLY A 129 11.53 -6.62 -4.33
C GLY A 129 11.06 -5.70 -5.47
N GLY A 130 11.91 -5.41 -6.47
CA GLY A 130 11.58 -4.62 -7.67
C GLY A 130 11.01 -3.23 -7.40
N ALA A 131 10.42 -2.64 -8.44
CA ALA A 131 9.80 -1.32 -8.40
C ALA A 131 8.29 -1.38 -8.54
N LEU A 132 7.60 -0.48 -7.83
CA LEU A 132 6.15 -0.28 -7.92
C LEU A 132 5.85 1.17 -8.23
N MET A 133 4.81 1.38 -9.03
CA MET A 133 4.23 2.69 -9.29
C MET A 133 2.73 2.63 -8.95
N SER A 134 2.20 3.70 -8.41
CA SER A 134 0.77 3.83 -8.10
C SER A 134 0.22 5.14 -8.61
N LEU A 135 -1.00 5.09 -9.10
CA LEU A 135 -1.82 6.25 -9.47
C LEU A 135 -3.14 6.16 -8.74
N ASN A 136 -3.65 7.27 -8.28
CA ASN A 136 -4.94 7.33 -7.59
C ASN A 136 -5.69 8.61 -7.90
N LEU A 137 -7.02 8.48 -7.93
CA LEU A 137 -7.97 9.56 -8.10
C LEU A 137 -8.95 9.49 -6.93
N GLY A 138 -9.16 10.62 -6.26
CA GLY A 138 -10.08 10.75 -5.14
C GLY A 138 -11.13 11.81 -5.38
N TYR A 139 -12.34 11.55 -4.90
CA TYR A 139 -13.42 12.51 -4.84
C TYR A 139 -13.98 12.57 -3.42
N SER A 140 -14.07 13.76 -2.84
CA SER A 140 -14.53 13.95 -1.47
C SER A 140 -15.54 15.08 -1.39
N PHE A 141 -16.60 14.88 -0.60
CA PHE A 141 -17.61 15.92 -0.37
C PHE A 141 -18.12 15.89 1.08
N PRO A 142 -18.48 17.04 1.66
CA PRO A 142 -19.14 17.08 2.95
C PRO A 142 -20.59 16.57 2.79
N TYR A 143 -20.91 15.50 3.53
CA TYR A 143 -22.29 14.99 3.60
C TYR A 143 -23.09 15.74 4.66
N SER A 144 -22.46 16.10 5.78
CA SER A 144 -23.02 16.93 6.84
C SER A 144 -21.93 17.83 7.45
N GLN A 145 -22.28 18.61 8.48
CA GLN A 145 -21.32 19.44 9.23
C GLN A 145 -20.21 18.62 9.92
N HIS A 146 -20.48 17.34 10.22
CA HIS A 146 -19.57 16.45 10.95
C HIS A 146 -19.19 15.19 10.14
N THR A 147 -19.69 15.06 8.92
CA THR A 147 -19.48 13.85 8.12
C THR A 147 -18.97 14.22 6.74
N ARG A 148 -17.85 13.61 6.36
CA ARG A 148 -17.28 13.68 5.02
C ARG A 148 -17.27 12.31 4.38
N VAL A 149 -17.70 12.23 3.13
CA VAL A 149 -17.65 11.00 2.34
C VAL A 149 -16.60 11.16 1.25
N SER A 150 -15.76 10.16 1.09
CA SER A 150 -14.71 10.13 0.08
C SER A 150 -14.77 8.83 -0.71
N PHE A 151 -14.60 8.94 -2.01
CA PHE A 151 -14.46 7.83 -2.95
C PHE A 151 -13.05 7.87 -3.52
N GLY A 152 -12.46 6.71 -3.70
CA GLY A 152 -11.13 6.58 -4.28
C GLY A 152 -11.07 5.43 -5.25
N VAL A 153 -10.33 5.62 -6.35
CA VAL A 153 -9.92 4.56 -7.27
C VAL A 153 -8.42 4.63 -7.46
N GLY A 154 -7.79 3.48 -7.55
CA GLY A 154 -6.36 3.35 -7.69
C GLY A 154 -5.96 2.33 -8.73
N ALA A 155 -4.75 2.50 -9.28
CA ALA A 155 -4.10 1.55 -10.16
C ALA A 155 -2.65 1.37 -9.74
N GLY A 156 -2.22 0.13 -9.63
CA GLY A 156 -0.86 -0.27 -9.29
C GLY A 156 -0.16 -0.92 -10.48
N PHE A 157 1.05 -0.45 -10.76
CA PHE A 157 1.94 -1.00 -11.78
C PHE A 157 3.19 -1.53 -11.10
N ALA A 158 3.69 -2.64 -11.61
CA ALA A 158 4.90 -3.27 -11.09
C ALA A 158 5.88 -3.58 -12.22
N ASP A 159 7.16 -3.54 -11.91
CA ASP A 159 8.18 -4.01 -12.82
C ASP A 159 8.20 -5.55 -12.89
N ARG A 160 8.95 -6.07 -13.86
CA ARG A 160 9.07 -7.52 -14.03
C ARG A 160 9.69 -8.21 -12.82
N GLN A 161 10.63 -7.58 -12.15
CA GLN A 161 11.33 -8.14 -11.00
C GLN A 161 10.35 -8.37 -9.84
N TYR A 162 9.55 -7.34 -9.48
CA TYR A 162 8.51 -7.48 -8.47
C TYR A 162 7.51 -8.59 -8.82
N LEU A 163 7.01 -8.58 -10.07
CA LEU A 163 6.00 -9.55 -10.49
C LEU A 163 6.55 -10.98 -10.51
N ARG A 164 7.80 -11.19 -10.92
CA ARG A 164 8.43 -12.50 -10.86
C ARG A 164 8.60 -12.99 -9.43
N SER A 165 9.01 -12.15 -8.52
CA SER A 165 9.21 -12.52 -7.11
C SER A 165 7.90 -12.88 -6.41
N HIS A 166 6.79 -12.16 -6.71
CA HIS A 166 5.53 -12.34 -6.00
C HIS A 166 4.53 -13.26 -6.71
N PHE A 167 4.60 -13.35 -8.03
CA PHE A 167 3.62 -14.09 -8.85
C PHE A 167 4.28 -15.09 -9.81
N GLY A 168 5.61 -15.06 -9.97
CA GLY A 168 6.32 -15.97 -10.85
C GLY A 168 6.32 -17.40 -10.32
N VAL A 169 6.17 -18.36 -11.23
CA VAL A 169 6.31 -19.79 -10.96
C VAL A 169 7.46 -20.31 -11.82
N PRO A 170 8.66 -20.56 -11.24
CA PRO A 170 9.79 -21.07 -12.02
C PRO A 170 9.48 -22.43 -12.64
N ALA A 171 9.98 -22.64 -13.85
CA ALA A 171 9.92 -23.96 -14.48
C ALA A 171 10.69 -24.98 -13.62
N GLY A 172 10.07 -26.12 -13.33
CA GLY A 172 10.66 -27.17 -12.49
C GLY A 172 10.57 -26.92 -10.98
N SER A 173 9.81 -25.92 -10.52
CA SER A 173 9.48 -25.75 -9.09
C SER A 173 8.65 -26.94 -8.59
N ALA A 174 8.76 -27.25 -7.30
CA ALA A 174 7.94 -28.29 -6.65
C ALA A 174 6.48 -27.89 -6.44
N SER A 175 6.09 -26.69 -6.90
CA SER A 175 4.73 -26.19 -6.82
C SER A 175 3.78 -26.91 -7.78
N PRO A 176 2.52 -27.16 -7.41
CA PRO A 176 1.51 -27.72 -8.32
C PRO A 176 1.05 -26.74 -9.41
N LEU A 177 1.48 -25.47 -9.33
CA LEU A 177 1.11 -24.44 -10.28
C LEU A 177 1.89 -24.55 -11.59
N PRO A 178 1.28 -24.21 -12.74
CA PRO A 178 1.99 -24.16 -14.02
C PRO A 178 3.06 -23.06 -14.00
N ALA A 179 4.16 -23.29 -14.72
CA ALA A 179 5.23 -22.29 -14.86
C ALA A 179 4.67 -20.98 -15.41
N PHE A 180 5.01 -19.88 -14.77
CA PHE A 180 4.54 -18.55 -15.13
C PHE A 180 5.65 -17.51 -14.96
N ASP A 181 5.97 -16.79 -16.02
CA ASP A 181 6.93 -15.68 -16.03
C ASP A 181 6.20 -14.36 -16.36
N PRO A 182 5.74 -13.62 -15.34
CA PRO A 182 5.01 -12.38 -15.56
C PRO A 182 5.90 -11.29 -16.15
N LYS A 183 5.28 -10.43 -16.97
CA LYS A 183 5.90 -9.21 -17.52
C LYS A 183 5.49 -8.00 -16.68
N ALA A 184 6.29 -6.93 -16.75
CA ALA A 184 5.93 -5.65 -16.14
C ALA A 184 4.56 -5.16 -16.64
N GLY A 185 3.77 -4.58 -15.75
CA GLY A 185 2.45 -4.04 -16.11
C GLY A 185 1.56 -3.72 -14.92
N LEU A 186 0.28 -3.56 -15.20
CA LEU A 186 -0.77 -3.36 -14.20
C LEU A 186 -0.92 -4.63 -13.38
N TYR A 187 -0.82 -4.52 -12.04
CA TYR A 187 -0.96 -5.67 -11.14
C TYR A 187 -2.14 -5.54 -10.18
N SER A 188 -2.62 -4.31 -9.94
CA SER A 188 -3.77 -4.08 -9.08
C SER A 188 -4.62 -2.92 -9.56
N VAL A 189 -5.92 -3.05 -9.33
CA VAL A 189 -6.90 -1.95 -9.39
C VAL A 189 -7.69 -2.03 -8.09
N ASP A 190 -7.84 -0.90 -7.43
CA ASP A 190 -8.57 -0.80 -6.18
C ASP A 190 -9.61 0.32 -6.23
N ALA A 191 -10.68 0.14 -5.49
CA ALA A 191 -11.68 1.15 -5.26
C ALA A 191 -12.12 1.10 -3.79
N GLY A 192 -12.44 2.25 -3.23
CA GLY A 192 -12.85 2.34 -1.84
C GLY A 192 -13.73 3.52 -1.54
N VAL A 193 -14.43 3.41 -0.44
CA VAL A 193 -15.26 4.47 0.14
C VAL A 193 -14.83 4.67 1.58
N ASP A 194 -14.73 5.90 2.00
CA ASP A 194 -14.38 6.29 3.35
C ASP A 194 -15.40 7.29 3.90
N VAL A 195 -15.78 7.14 5.15
CA VAL A 195 -16.73 8.00 5.85
C VAL A 195 -16.10 8.43 7.18
N MET A 196 -15.92 9.70 7.33
CA MET A 196 -15.30 10.32 8.53
C MET A 196 -16.19 11.36 9.15
#